data_d45a57cb9f735df68e2f1c4488eca351
#
_entry.id   d45a57cb9f735df68e2f1c4488eca351
#
_cell.length_a   1.000
_cell.length_b   1.000
_cell.length_c   1.000
_cell.angle_alpha   90.00
_cell.angle_beta   90.00
_cell.angle_gamma   90.00
#
_symmetry.space_group_name_H-M   'P 1'
#
loop_
_entity.id
_entity.type
_entity.pdbx_description
1 polymer ?
#
loop_
_entity_poly.entity_id
_entity_poly.type
_entity_poly.pdbx_seq_one_letter_code
_entity_poly.pdbx_strand_id
1 'polypeptide(L)'
;MSEKKSMLSSISYVMIIMLLSRVLALVSSSMYVSFFGTEDVYINIYSYAITIPNTIFNCFGTTLSTIVIPIYASHIANKNYEGAKRFADNVITVSSVFTLLLVLCGMALSFLLPKYTAFDSGESYSFAVKSLMILMPVMLFYGLNYIFQGMLQSVGKYGMPAFVSAPGSLLIILYVILFADKYGVMGLVLVTAFGLSLQALLLIPSLVKTGYRYRPVFDLRDDDMKTALGMMVPVLLGASSYQINVFYNNSMAANFDGFVTVMTYVQNIVVYMVLAFVYSVTAVLYPKLTKAAAVGDMDEYKNALSSVLSNVWMLLLPITAGFIAVRYEILELVIGWGKNDAQSIEKAAIVMLLYSFSVVSVGSKEIVDRAFYSLKDTKLPAINGFIIMAANIALSRVFIPFMGGYGLPLAYSVSSIIGLCVLLVLLRIKIGSFAKGCAGNFIKCTVSAAFMYGVVTLVRNVLPDVFTANAAFDKVLSLAILCTVGVVVYGVMIVVLRVSSATEVIDKIKRKFAKGGI
;
A
#
# COMPACT_ATOMS: atom_id res chain seq x y z
N MET A 1 10.23 28.82 17.59
CA MET A 1 9.23 27.88 18.18
C MET A 1 7.89 27.90 17.46
N SER A 2 7.44 29.01 16.89
CA SER A 2 6.16 29.11 16.13
C SER A 2 6.16 28.34 14.80
N GLU A 3 7.23 28.41 13.99
CA GLU A 3 7.35 27.69 12.73
C GLU A 3 7.36 26.16 12.90
N LYS A 4 8.03 25.66 13.92
CA LYS A 4 8.07 24.20 14.24
C LYS A 4 6.71 23.66 14.68
N LYS A 5 5.90 24.47 15.40
CA LYS A 5 4.51 24.12 15.75
C LYS A 5 3.59 24.16 14.53
N SER A 6 3.75 25.13 13.63
CA SER A 6 3.01 25.25 12.37
C SER A 6 3.31 24.08 11.43
N MET A 7 4.57 23.68 11.31
CA MET A 7 4.99 22.55 10.48
C MET A 7 4.46 21.20 11.01
N LEU A 8 4.51 20.97 12.33
CA LEU A 8 3.95 19.78 12.97
C LEU A 8 2.41 19.69 12.81
N SER A 9 1.71 20.82 12.93
CA SER A 9 0.26 20.86 12.73
C SER A 9 -0.12 20.56 11.27
N SER A 10 0.65 21.08 10.31
CA SER A 10 0.44 20.82 8.87
C SER A 10 0.69 19.37 8.50
N ILE A 11 1.75 18.74 9.06
CA ILE A 11 2.04 17.31 8.86
C ILE A 11 0.91 16.45 9.44
N SER A 12 0.46 16.74 10.67
CA SER A 12 -0.64 15.99 11.30
C SER A 12 -1.95 16.11 10.51
N TYR A 13 -2.27 17.28 9.98
CA TYR A 13 -3.43 17.52 9.13
C TYR A 13 -3.39 16.69 7.84
N VAL A 14 -2.24 16.68 7.15
CA VAL A 14 -2.04 15.88 5.93
C VAL A 14 -2.17 14.39 6.21
N MET A 15 -1.61 13.90 7.34
CA MET A 15 -1.72 12.50 7.75
C MET A 15 -3.17 12.09 8.02
N ILE A 16 -3.95 12.93 8.70
CA ILE A 16 -5.38 12.68 8.96
C ILE A 16 -6.15 12.57 7.65
N ILE A 17 -5.93 13.51 6.71
CA ILE A 17 -6.59 13.48 5.40
C ILE A 17 -6.22 12.19 4.63
N MET A 18 -4.95 11.80 4.62
CA MET A 18 -4.51 10.56 3.97
C MET A 18 -5.18 9.33 4.58
N LEU A 19 -5.27 9.25 5.92
CA LEU A 19 -5.93 8.14 6.60
C LEU A 19 -7.43 8.10 6.29
N LEU A 20 -8.12 9.25 6.35
CA LEU A 20 -9.54 9.34 5.99
C LEU A 20 -9.78 8.93 4.54
N SER A 21 -8.92 9.36 3.60
CA SER A 21 -9.01 8.95 2.20
C SER A 21 -8.81 7.44 2.02
N ARG A 22 -7.95 6.81 2.82
CA ARG A 22 -7.74 5.35 2.81
C ARG A 22 -8.94 4.59 3.37
N VAL A 23 -9.51 5.07 4.48
CA VAL A 23 -10.75 4.50 5.05
C VAL A 23 -11.89 4.60 4.04
N LEU A 24 -12.04 5.75 3.38
CA LEU A 24 -13.07 5.94 2.36
C LEU A 24 -12.88 5.01 1.15
N ALA A 25 -11.63 4.79 0.72
CA ALA A 25 -11.31 3.82 -0.32
C ALA A 25 -11.64 2.38 0.09
N LEU A 26 -11.42 2.01 1.36
CA LEU A 26 -11.80 0.70 1.90
C LEU A 26 -13.33 0.56 1.92
N VAL A 27 -14.05 1.57 2.40
CA VAL A 27 -15.53 1.57 2.41
C VAL A 27 -16.07 1.42 0.99
N SER A 28 -15.55 2.18 0.02
CA SER A 28 -16.00 2.08 -1.37
C SER A 28 -15.76 0.68 -1.95
N SER A 29 -14.61 0.06 -1.65
CA SER A 29 -14.31 -1.30 -2.12
C SER A 29 -15.18 -2.35 -1.43
N SER A 30 -15.44 -2.22 -0.14
CA SER A 30 -16.40 -3.08 0.57
C SER A 30 -17.79 -3.01 -0.05
N MET A 31 -18.25 -1.81 -0.38
CA MET A 31 -19.59 -1.61 -0.94
C MET A 31 -19.76 -2.29 -2.30
N TYR A 32 -18.84 -2.09 -3.25
CA TYR A 32 -19.02 -2.74 -4.56
C TYR A 32 -18.75 -4.25 -4.48
N VAL A 33 -17.81 -4.71 -3.66
CA VAL A 33 -17.53 -6.14 -3.48
C VAL A 33 -18.73 -6.86 -2.85
N SER A 34 -19.39 -6.24 -1.87
CA SER A 34 -20.57 -6.84 -1.23
C SER A 34 -21.80 -6.77 -2.13
N PHE A 35 -21.98 -5.66 -2.85
CA PHE A 35 -23.14 -5.48 -3.72
C PHE A 35 -23.14 -6.47 -4.89
N PHE A 36 -22.00 -6.64 -5.59
CA PHE A 36 -21.88 -7.53 -6.74
C PHE A 36 -21.57 -8.97 -6.35
N GLY A 37 -20.87 -9.19 -5.25
CA GLY A 37 -20.37 -10.49 -4.79
C GLY A 37 -18.98 -10.82 -5.34
N THR A 38 -18.18 -11.52 -4.54
CA THR A 38 -16.80 -11.90 -4.92
C THR A 38 -16.74 -12.96 -6.02
N GLU A 39 -17.77 -13.79 -6.14
CA GLU A 39 -17.86 -14.88 -7.12
C GLU A 39 -18.39 -14.42 -8.49
N ASP A 40 -18.92 -13.19 -8.60
CA ASP A 40 -19.41 -12.66 -9.86
C ASP A 40 -18.26 -12.51 -10.87
N VAL A 41 -18.43 -13.07 -12.06
CA VAL A 41 -17.41 -13.06 -13.12
C VAL A 41 -17.08 -11.64 -13.56
N TYR A 42 -18.08 -10.76 -13.67
CA TYR A 42 -17.86 -9.39 -14.14
C TYR A 42 -17.10 -8.53 -13.13
N ILE A 43 -17.31 -8.74 -11.81
CA ILE A 43 -16.52 -8.03 -10.78
C ILE A 43 -15.06 -8.52 -10.74
N ASN A 44 -14.83 -9.80 -11.03
CA ASN A 44 -13.48 -10.35 -11.17
C ASN A 44 -12.77 -9.79 -12.41
N ILE A 45 -13.50 -9.67 -13.53
CA ILE A 45 -12.97 -9.00 -14.75
C ILE A 45 -12.66 -7.53 -14.45
N TYR A 46 -13.54 -6.80 -13.75
CA TYR A 46 -13.28 -5.42 -13.33
C TYR A 46 -12.01 -5.32 -12.48
N SER A 47 -11.88 -6.17 -11.48
CA SER A 47 -10.72 -6.19 -10.58
C SER A 47 -9.42 -6.52 -11.32
N TYR A 48 -9.47 -7.43 -12.29
CA TYR A 48 -8.37 -7.70 -13.20
C TYR A 48 -8.06 -6.50 -14.10
N ALA A 49 -9.06 -5.95 -14.76
CA ALA A 49 -8.92 -4.87 -15.73
C ALA A 49 -8.35 -3.59 -15.11
N ILE A 50 -8.77 -3.22 -13.89
CA ILE A 50 -8.23 -2.04 -13.18
C ILE A 50 -6.79 -2.24 -12.71
N THR A 51 -6.39 -3.46 -12.43
CA THR A 51 -5.01 -3.76 -11.97
C THR A 51 -3.98 -3.47 -13.06
N ILE A 52 -4.31 -3.65 -14.34
CA ILE A 52 -3.35 -3.49 -15.44
C ILE A 52 -2.87 -2.04 -15.58
N PRO A 53 -3.74 -1.02 -15.80
CA PRO A 53 -3.30 0.36 -15.84
C PRO A 53 -2.67 0.81 -14.52
N ASN A 54 -3.18 0.35 -13.37
CA ASN A 54 -2.59 0.67 -12.07
C ASN A 54 -1.16 0.16 -11.94
N THR A 55 -0.89 -1.08 -12.36
CA THR A 55 0.43 -1.70 -12.26
C THR A 55 1.44 -0.99 -13.17
N ILE A 56 1.09 -0.77 -14.43
CA ILE A 56 1.95 -0.07 -15.38
C ILE A 56 2.23 1.34 -14.85
N PHE A 57 1.19 2.02 -14.38
CA PHE A 57 1.32 3.43 -14.02
C PHE A 57 1.93 3.67 -12.64
N ASN A 58 1.77 2.78 -11.67
CA ASN A 58 2.48 2.91 -10.37
C ASN A 58 4.01 2.82 -10.56
N CYS A 59 4.48 2.05 -11.53
CA CYS A 59 5.90 2.00 -11.88
C CYS A 59 6.39 3.37 -12.42
N PHE A 60 5.67 3.93 -13.39
CA PHE A 60 6.04 5.22 -14.00
C PHE A 60 5.74 6.42 -13.09
N GLY A 61 4.61 6.41 -12.41
CA GLY A 61 4.17 7.54 -11.60
C GLY A 61 5.05 7.81 -10.39
N THR A 62 5.45 6.77 -9.65
CA THR A 62 6.41 6.91 -8.56
C THR A 62 7.76 7.41 -9.05
N THR A 63 8.19 6.95 -10.23
CA THR A 63 9.40 7.43 -10.90
C THR A 63 9.28 8.90 -11.26
N LEU A 64 8.18 9.32 -11.90
CA LEU A 64 7.95 10.72 -12.26
C LEU A 64 7.97 11.64 -11.04
N SER A 65 7.27 11.28 -9.95
CA SER A 65 7.30 12.08 -8.72
C SER A 65 8.71 12.19 -8.14
N THR A 66 9.46 11.09 -8.13
CA THR A 66 10.83 11.06 -7.58
C THR A 66 11.79 11.97 -8.34
N ILE A 67 11.56 12.15 -9.65
CA ILE A 67 12.38 12.96 -10.53
C ILE A 67 11.92 14.43 -10.54
N VAL A 68 10.61 14.65 -10.63
CA VAL A 68 10.04 16.01 -10.73
C VAL A 68 10.31 16.81 -9.46
N ILE A 69 10.14 16.21 -8.28
CA ILE A 69 10.28 16.92 -7.00
C ILE A 69 11.65 17.60 -6.86
N PRO A 70 12.82 16.91 -6.98
CA PRO A 70 14.11 17.55 -6.74
C PRO A 70 14.47 18.58 -7.80
N ILE A 71 14.19 18.33 -9.08
CA ILE A 71 14.55 19.27 -10.16
C ILE A 71 13.69 20.52 -10.07
N TYR A 72 12.37 20.37 -9.94
CA TYR A 72 11.46 21.51 -9.82
C TYR A 72 11.73 22.33 -8.54
N ALA A 73 11.94 21.64 -7.39
CA ALA A 73 12.28 22.30 -6.13
C ALA A 73 13.62 23.07 -6.19
N SER A 74 14.61 22.56 -6.91
CA SER A 74 15.90 23.24 -7.12
C SER A 74 15.71 24.57 -7.84
N HIS A 75 14.92 24.58 -8.92
CA HIS A 75 14.61 25.83 -9.63
C HIS A 75 13.87 26.83 -8.76
N ILE A 76 12.88 26.38 -7.97
CA ILE A 76 12.13 27.24 -7.05
C ILE A 76 13.05 27.83 -5.96
N ALA A 77 13.94 27.01 -5.37
CA ALA A 77 14.89 27.44 -4.34
C ALA A 77 15.87 28.50 -4.89
N ASN A 78 16.29 28.36 -6.13
CA ASN A 78 17.17 29.30 -6.82
C ASN A 78 16.42 30.51 -7.42
N LYS A 79 15.11 30.65 -7.19
CA LYS A 79 14.22 31.69 -7.74
C LYS A 79 14.21 31.73 -9.28
N ASN A 80 14.57 30.64 -9.93
CA ASN A 80 14.52 30.48 -11.38
C ASN A 80 13.14 29.97 -11.81
N TYR A 81 12.13 30.84 -11.74
CA TYR A 81 10.74 30.48 -12.05
C TYR A 81 10.51 30.16 -13.53
N GLU A 82 11.29 30.75 -14.43
CA GLU A 82 11.23 30.44 -15.87
C GLU A 82 11.77 29.04 -16.16
N GLY A 83 12.91 28.66 -15.56
CA GLY A 83 13.46 27.31 -15.65
C GLY A 83 12.50 26.27 -15.06
N ALA A 84 11.95 26.54 -13.88
CA ALA A 84 10.94 25.68 -13.27
C ALA A 84 9.72 25.46 -14.19
N LYS A 85 9.22 26.56 -14.80
CA LYS A 85 8.10 26.49 -15.73
C LYS A 85 8.45 25.70 -16.99
N ARG A 86 9.59 26.00 -17.64
CA ARG A 86 10.04 25.29 -18.84
C ARG A 86 10.22 23.80 -18.60
N PHE A 87 10.86 23.43 -17.48
CA PHE A 87 11.00 22.03 -17.08
C PHE A 87 9.64 21.34 -16.89
N ALA A 88 8.71 21.98 -16.15
CA ALA A 88 7.36 21.44 -15.93
C ALA A 88 6.59 21.28 -17.26
N ASP A 89 6.59 22.29 -18.12
CA ASP A 89 5.94 22.28 -19.44
C ASP A 89 6.48 21.11 -20.30
N ASN A 90 7.81 20.92 -20.30
CA ASN A 90 8.50 19.87 -21.05
C ASN A 90 8.19 18.48 -20.48
N VAL A 91 8.28 18.27 -19.16
CA VAL A 91 7.97 16.99 -18.52
C VAL A 91 6.51 16.61 -18.75
N ILE A 92 5.56 17.54 -18.61
CA ILE A 92 4.13 17.29 -18.88
C ILE A 92 3.94 16.84 -20.32
N THR A 93 4.52 17.55 -21.29
CA THR A 93 4.35 17.24 -22.71
C THR A 93 4.98 15.89 -23.07
N VAL A 94 6.25 15.67 -22.70
CA VAL A 94 6.98 14.43 -23.00
C VAL A 94 6.31 13.22 -22.32
N SER A 95 5.95 13.35 -21.04
CA SER A 95 5.27 12.27 -20.33
C SER A 95 3.87 12.00 -20.90
N SER A 96 3.14 13.02 -21.34
CA SER A 96 1.82 12.84 -21.96
C SER A 96 1.93 12.11 -23.30
N VAL A 97 2.89 12.46 -24.14
CA VAL A 97 3.14 11.76 -25.42
C VAL A 97 3.53 10.31 -25.16
N PHE A 98 4.47 10.07 -24.24
CA PHE A 98 4.89 8.71 -23.89
C PHE A 98 3.72 7.88 -23.31
N THR A 99 2.93 8.46 -22.41
CA THR A 99 1.77 7.79 -21.83
C THR A 99 0.69 7.52 -22.87
N LEU A 100 0.49 8.43 -23.83
CA LEU A 100 -0.44 8.20 -24.95
C LEU A 100 -0.02 6.97 -25.77
N LEU A 101 1.27 6.81 -26.05
CA LEU A 101 1.78 5.61 -26.72
C LEU A 101 1.52 4.35 -25.88
N LEU A 102 1.74 4.41 -24.57
CA LEU A 102 1.41 3.29 -23.67
C LEU A 102 -0.09 2.97 -23.67
N VAL A 103 -0.95 3.99 -23.69
CA VAL A 103 -2.42 3.81 -23.80
C VAL A 103 -2.76 3.09 -25.10
N LEU A 104 -2.23 3.54 -26.24
CA LEU A 104 -2.50 2.90 -27.55
C LEU A 104 -2.00 1.44 -27.57
N CYS A 105 -0.79 1.18 -27.05
CA CYS A 105 -0.28 -0.18 -26.90
C CYS A 105 -1.17 -1.01 -25.96
N GLY A 106 -1.59 -0.45 -24.81
CA GLY A 106 -2.47 -1.12 -23.86
C GLY A 106 -3.85 -1.43 -24.45
N MET A 107 -4.42 -0.51 -25.22
CA MET A 107 -5.68 -0.76 -25.95
C MET A 107 -5.52 -1.86 -27.00
N ALA A 108 -4.40 -1.91 -27.72
CA ALA A 108 -4.11 -3.02 -28.65
C ALA A 108 -3.96 -4.35 -27.91
N LEU A 109 -3.26 -4.35 -26.76
CA LEU A 109 -3.10 -5.53 -25.90
C LEU A 109 -4.40 -5.96 -25.21
N SER A 110 -5.40 -5.08 -25.12
CA SER A 110 -6.70 -5.41 -24.52
C SER A 110 -7.42 -6.58 -25.21
N PHE A 111 -7.12 -6.81 -26.49
CA PHE A 111 -7.64 -7.98 -27.23
C PHE A 111 -6.84 -9.28 -26.94
N LEU A 112 -5.64 -9.16 -26.43
CA LEU A 112 -4.76 -10.31 -26.20
C LEU A 112 -4.77 -10.75 -24.74
N LEU A 113 -4.73 -9.82 -23.80
CA LEU A 113 -4.58 -10.10 -22.37
C LEU A 113 -5.66 -11.04 -21.79
N PRO A 114 -6.98 -10.87 -22.09
CA PRO A 114 -7.99 -11.80 -21.57
C PRO A 114 -7.84 -13.24 -22.06
N LYS A 115 -7.23 -13.46 -23.23
CA LYS A 115 -7.01 -14.81 -23.79
C LYS A 115 -6.07 -15.69 -22.96
N TYR A 116 -5.29 -15.10 -22.07
CA TYR A 116 -4.40 -15.81 -21.14
C TYR A 116 -4.99 -15.97 -19.73
N THR A 117 -6.30 -15.74 -19.59
CA THR A 117 -7.05 -15.86 -18.35
C THR A 117 -8.30 -16.70 -18.58
N ALA A 118 -9.03 -17.04 -17.51
CA ALA A 118 -10.33 -17.71 -17.64
C ALA A 118 -11.41 -16.86 -18.34
N PHE A 119 -11.09 -15.62 -18.74
CA PHE A 119 -12.01 -14.70 -19.45
C PHE A 119 -11.81 -14.72 -20.97
N ASP A 120 -11.43 -15.86 -21.54
CA ASP A 120 -10.95 -16.01 -22.92
C ASP A 120 -12.06 -16.14 -23.98
N SER A 121 -13.32 -16.33 -23.58
CA SER A 121 -14.42 -16.68 -24.48
C SER A 121 -15.75 -16.01 -24.12
N GLY A 122 -16.63 -15.94 -25.10
CA GLY A 122 -18.03 -15.51 -24.92
C GLY A 122 -18.20 -14.07 -24.44
N GLU A 123 -19.19 -13.86 -23.58
CA GLU A 123 -19.53 -12.57 -23.03
C GLU A 123 -18.45 -12.03 -22.07
N SER A 124 -17.80 -12.91 -21.31
CA SER A 124 -16.71 -12.57 -20.39
C SER A 124 -15.53 -11.93 -21.13
N TYR A 125 -15.15 -12.49 -22.27
CA TYR A 125 -14.11 -11.90 -23.12
C TYR A 125 -14.50 -10.50 -23.64
N SER A 126 -15.73 -10.37 -24.17
CA SER A 126 -16.22 -9.09 -24.68
C SER A 126 -16.25 -8.02 -23.57
N PHE A 127 -16.69 -8.41 -22.37
CA PHE A 127 -16.71 -7.52 -21.21
C PHE A 127 -15.30 -7.13 -20.75
N ALA A 128 -14.36 -8.07 -20.72
CA ALA A 128 -12.96 -7.84 -20.34
C ALA A 128 -12.29 -6.85 -21.31
N VAL A 129 -12.45 -7.08 -22.62
CA VAL A 129 -11.91 -6.16 -23.65
C VAL A 129 -12.50 -4.76 -23.50
N LYS A 130 -13.83 -4.62 -23.35
CA LYS A 130 -14.49 -3.32 -23.16
C LYS A 130 -13.99 -2.63 -21.89
N SER A 131 -13.90 -3.34 -20.79
CA SER A 131 -13.41 -2.81 -19.51
C SER A 131 -11.98 -2.30 -19.61
N LEU A 132 -11.09 -3.06 -20.25
CA LEU A 132 -9.72 -2.65 -20.50
C LEU A 132 -9.66 -1.42 -21.41
N MET A 133 -10.42 -1.39 -22.50
CA MET A 133 -10.46 -0.22 -23.41
C MET A 133 -10.91 1.06 -22.71
N ILE A 134 -11.83 0.96 -21.74
CA ILE A 134 -12.31 2.12 -20.95
C ILE A 134 -11.27 2.53 -19.91
N LEU A 135 -10.56 1.58 -19.30
CA LEU A 135 -9.63 1.85 -18.20
C LEU A 135 -8.21 2.23 -18.67
N MET A 136 -7.77 1.79 -19.88
CA MET A 136 -6.43 2.12 -20.39
C MET A 136 -6.19 3.63 -20.54
N PRO A 137 -7.12 4.45 -21.07
CA PRO A 137 -6.95 5.90 -21.16
C PRO A 137 -6.72 6.61 -19.81
N VAL A 138 -7.13 6.00 -18.70
CA VAL A 138 -6.90 6.53 -17.34
C VAL A 138 -5.41 6.71 -17.04
N MET A 139 -4.55 5.93 -17.69
CA MET A 139 -3.09 6.05 -17.54
C MET A 139 -2.58 7.46 -17.84
N LEU A 140 -3.18 8.17 -18.79
CA LEU A 140 -2.81 9.55 -19.11
C LEU A 140 -3.04 10.48 -17.91
N PHE A 141 -4.19 10.33 -17.26
CA PHE A 141 -4.54 11.11 -16.08
C PHE A 141 -3.70 10.73 -14.86
N TYR A 142 -3.31 9.47 -14.72
CA TYR A 142 -2.36 9.06 -13.68
C TYR A 142 -1.00 9.78 -13.84
N GLY A 143 -0.47 9.89 -15.07
CA GLY A 143 0.78 10.60 -15.33
C GLY A 143 0.71 12.05 -14.90
N LEU A 144 -0.30 12.71 -15.36
CA LEU A 144 -0.56 14.09 -14.99
C LEU A 144 -0.73 14.25 -13.48
N ASN A 145 -1.46 13.35 -12.84
CA ASN A 145 -1.68 13.37 -11.39
C ASN A 145 -0.36 13.32 -10.62
N TYR A 146 0.56 12.40 -10.96
CA TYR A 146 1.85 12.29 -10.27
C TYR A 146 2.75 13.51 -10.50
N ILE A 147 2.79 14.05 -11.72
CA ILE A 147 3.55 15.27 -12.03
C ILE A 147 2.99 16.46 -11.24
N PHE A 148 1.67 16.66 -11.26
CA PHE A 148 0.99 17.75 -10.56
C PHE A 148 1.17 17.66 -9.05
N GLN A 149 1.10 16.45 -8.48
CA GLN A 149 1.41 16.22 -7.07
C GLN A 149 2.87 16.59 -6.76
N GLY A 150 3.82 16.16 -7.60
CA GLY A 150 5.24 16.49 -7.44
C GLY A 150 5.50 18.00 -7.46
N MET A 151 4.89 18.72 -8.40
CA MET A 151 4.99 20.19 -8.47
C MET A 151 4.40 20.87 -7.23
N LEU A 152 3.20 20.47 -6.78
CA LEU A 152 2.55 21.04 -5.60
C LEU A 152 3.34 20.75 -4.31
N GLN A 153 3.87 19.53 -4.16
CA GLN A 153 4.71 19.15 -3.03
C GLN A 153 6.02 19.94 -2.99
N SER A 154 6.63 20.21 -4.15
CA SER A 154 7.84 21.01 -4.28
C SER A 154 7.67 22.46 -3.80
N VAL A 155 6.44 23.00 -3.83
CA VAL A 155 6.11 24.32 -3.30
C VAL A 155 5.42 24.27 -1.92
N GLY A 156 5.52 23.12 -1.22
CA GLY A 156 4.99 22.95 0.14
C GLY A 156 3.47 22.77 0.24
N LYS A 157 2.77 22.54 -0.86
CA LYS A 157 1.31 22.35 -0.89
C LYS A 157 0.96 20.86 -0.87
N TYR A 158 0.80 20.27 0.31
CA TYR A 158 0.54 18.85 0.51
C TYR A 158 -0.95 18.50 0.66
N GLY A 159 -1.83 19.44 1.01
CA GLY A 159 -3.23 19.17 1.36
C GLY A 159 -4.05 18.62 0.20
N MET A 160 -4.01 19.26 -0.98
CA MET A 160 -4.75 18.78 -2.15
C MET A 160 -4.23 17.42 -2.66
N PRO A 161 -2.91 17.17 -2.79
CA PRO A 161 -2.38 15.84 -3.07
C PRO A 161 -2.86 14.75 -2.11
N ALA A 162 -3.02 15.07 -0.81
CA ALA A 162 -3.52 14.10 0.18
C ALA A 162 -5.01 13.76 0.02
N PHE A 163 -5.81 14.72 -0.43
CA PHE A 163 -7.27 14.59 -0.56
C PHE A 163 -7.73 14.02 -1.91
N VAL A 164 -6.89 14.07 -2.92
CA VAL A 164 -7.27 13.88 -4.33
C VAL A 164 -7.94 12.53 -4.65
N SER A 165 -7.68 11.47 -3.86
CA SER A 165 -8.30 10.16 -4.04
C SER A 165 -9.71 10.03 -3.43
N ALA A 166 -10.06 10.88 -2.46
CA ALA A 166 -11.33 10.79 -1.75
C ALA A 166 -12.57 11.01 -2.65
N PRO A 167 -12.62 11.99 -3.57
CA PRO A 167 -13.74 12.19 -4.47
C PRO A 167 -14.05 10.98 -5.37
N GLY A 168 -13.01 10.29 -5.87
CA GLY A 168 -13.20 9.06 -6.66
C GLY A 168 -13.88 7.95 -5.85
N SER A 169 -13.47 7.75 -4.60
CA SER A 169 -14.11 6.79 -3.69
C SER A 169 -15.56 7.16 -3.39
N LEU A 170 -15.87 8.44 -3.19
CA LEU A 170 -17.24 8.92 -2.99
C LEU A 170 -18.12 8.67 -4.22
N LEU A 171 -17.60 8.89 -5.43
CA LEU A 171 -18.32 8.60 -6.67
C LEU A 171 -18.67 7.11 -6.79
N ILE A 172 -17.75 6.21 -6.42
CA ILE A 172 -18.03 4.76 -6.40
C ILE A 172 -19.12 4.43 -5.39
N ILE A 173 -19.06 4.99 -4.17
CA ILE A 173 -20.09 4.80 -3.14
C ILE A 173 -21.46 5.26 -3.65
N LEU A 174 -21.54 6.49 -4.20
CA LEU A 174 -22.78 7.03 -4.75
C LEU A 174 -23.30 6.18 -5.92
N TYR A 175 -22.41 5.70 -6.78
CA TYR A 175 -22.77 4.81 -7.87
C TYR A 175 -23.40 3.51 -7.35
N VAL A 176 -22.79 2.88 -6.35
CA VAL A 176 -23.29 1.62 -5.80
C VAL A 176 -24.68 1.81 -5.19
N ILE A 177 -24.92 2.92 -4.49
CA ILE A 177 -26.21 3.20 -3.83
C ILE A 177 -27.31 3.53 -4.84
N LEU A 178 -27.00 4.30 -5.89
CA LEU A 178 -28.03 4.93 -6.73
C LEU A 178 -28.22 4.27 -8.10
N PHE A 179 -27.17 3.64 -8.63
CA PHE A 179 -27.13 3.26 -10.05
C PHE A 179 -26.69 1.83 -10.32
N ALA A 180 -26.17 1.11 -9.33
CA ALA A 180 -25.58 -0.22 -9.55
C ALA A 180 -26.58 -1.24 -10.03
N ASP A 181 -27.84 -1.22 -9.53
CA ASP A 181 -28.92 -2.10 -9.99
C ASP A 181 -29.24 -1.91 -11.48
N LYS A 182 -29.11 -0.68 -11.99
CA LYS A 182 -29.49 -0.36 -13.37
C LYS A 182 -28.36 -0.60 -14.37
N TYR A 183 -27.13 -0.26 -14.01
CA TYR A 183 -26.00 -0.26 -14.95
C TYR A 183 -24.95 -1.34 -14.66
N GLY A 184 -25.10 -2.11 -13.59
CA GLY A 184 -24.25 -3.25 -13.25
C GLY A 184 -22.75 -2.93 -13.15
N VAL A 185 -21.91 -3.91 -13.38
CA VAL A 185 -20.45 -3.74 -13.26
C VAL A 185 -19.87 -2.84 -14.35
N MET A 186 -20.50 -2.75 -15.54
CA MET A 186 -20.02 -1.83 -16.59
C MET A 186 -20.10 -0.36 -16.16
N GLY A 187 -21.15 0.01 -15.45
CA GLY A 187 -21.26 1.35 -14.85
C GLY A 187 -20.19 1.59 -13.79
N LEU A 188 -19.81 0.57 -13.00
CA LEU A 188 -18.69 0.65 -12.06
C LEU A 188 -17.37 0.92 -12.79
N VAL A 189 -17.12 0.26 -13.92
CA VAL A 189 -15.93 0.52 -14.78
C VAL A 189 -15.88 1.98 -15.21
N LEU A 190 -17.00 2.53 -15.70
CA LEU A 190 -17.08 3.92 -16.16
C LEU A 190 -16.88 4.93 -15.03
N VAL A 191 -17.54 4.72 -13.89
CA VAL A 191 -17.40 5.61 -12.72
C VAL A 191 -15.98 5.56 -12.15
N THR A 192 -15.37 4.39 -12.15
CA THR A 192 -13.96 4.25 -11.72
C THR A 192 -13.02 4.98 -12.67
N ALA A 193 -13.19 4.82 -13.99
CA ALA A 193 -12.39 5.54 -14.97
C ALA A 193 -12.54 7.06 -14.81
N PHE A 194 -13.75 7.55 -14.62
CA PHE A 194 -14.02 8.96 -14.37
C PHE A 194 -13.41 9.44 -13.05
N GLY A 195 -13.59 8.71 -11.94
CA GLY A 195 -13.08 9.05 -10.62
C GLY A 195 -11.55 9.12 -10.57
N LEU A 196 -10.87 8.22 -11.28
CA LEU A 196 -9.42 8.22 -11.39
C LEU A 196 -8.91 9.39 -12.26
N SER A 197 -9.62 9.69 -13.35
CA SER A 197 -9.31 10.85 -14.21
C SER A 197 -9.53 12.17 -13.47
N LEU A 198 -10.56 12.25 -12.65
CA LEU A 198 -10.89 13.42 -11.83
C LEU A 198 -9.75 13.79 -10.87
N GLN A 199 -8.93 12.84 -10.42
CA GLN A 199 -7.80 13.11 -9.53
C GLN A 199 -6.81 14.11 -10.15
N ALA A 200 -6.46 13.97 -11.41
CA ALA A 200 -5.59 14.93 -12.10
C ALA A 200 -6.28 16.29 -12.29
N LEU A 201 -7.55 16.27 -12.67
CA LEU A 201 -8.32 17.49 -12.93
C LEU A 201 -8.49 18.35 -11.67
N LEU A 202 -8.69 17.74 -10.51
CA LEU A 202 -8.82 18.45 -9.22
C LEU A 202 -7.53 19.15 -8.76
N LEU A 203 -6.37 18.74 -9.26
CA LEU A 203 -5.10 19.41 -8.94
C LEU A 203 -4.87 20.67 -9.78
N ILE A 204 -5.49 20.80 -10.96
CA ILE A 204 -5.30 21.93 -11.88
C ILE A 204 -5.62 23.28 -11.21
N PRO A 205 -6.75 23.47 -10.51
CA PRO A 205 -7.02 24.75 -9.85
C PRO A 205 -5.95 25.14 -8.82
N SER A 206 -5.41 24.15 -8.11
CA SER A 206 -4.34 24.37 -7.13
C SER A 206 -3.01 24.77 -7.79
N LEU A 207 -2.71 24.22 -8.96
CA LEU A 207 -1.56 24.58 -9.77
C LEU A 207 -1.70 26.00 -10.35
N VAL A 208 -2.86 26.32 -10.91
CA VAL A 208 -3.12 27.66 -11.46
C VAL A 208 -2.98 28.72 -10.36
N LYS A 209 -3.40 28.43 -9.13
CA LYS A 209 -3.20 29.32 -7.96
C LYS A 209 -1.73 29.50 -7.55
N THR A 210 -0.79 28.70 -8.06
CA THR A 210 0.66 28.95 -7.91
C THR A 210 1.22 29.90 -8.97
N GLY A 211 0.39 30.36 -9.91
CA GLY A 211 0.81 31.16 -11.06
C GLY A 211 1.27 30.30 -12.26
N TYR A 212 1.24 28.98 -12.15
CA TYR A 212 1.61 28.10 -13.23
C TYR A 212 0.54 28.09 -14.34
N ARG A 213 1.00 28.27 -15.58
CA ARG A 213 0.18 28.12 -16.79
C ARG A 213 0.95 27.28 -17.79
N TYR A 214 0.38 26.14 -18.13
CA TYR A 214 0.96 25.19 -19.06
C TYR A 214 1.12 25.80 -20.47
N ARG A 215 2.27 25.53 -21.08
CA ARG A 215 2.55 25.77 -22.52
C ARG A 215 3.24 24.53 -23.07
N PRO A 216 2.79 23.94 -24.20
CA PRO A 216 3.41 22.75 -24.73
C PRO A 216 4.85 23.03 -25.16
N VAL A 217 5.78 22.29 -24.56
CA VAL A 217 7.22 22.29 -24.89
C VAL A 217 7.64 20.84 -25.06
N PHE A 218 8.28 20.51 -26.17
CA PHE A 218 8.81 19.17 -26.43
C PHE A 218 10.29 19.28 -26.78
N ASP A 219 11.15 19.16 -25.79
CA ASP A 219 12.60 19.28 -25.94
C ASP A 219 13.33 18.20 -25.13
N LEU A 220 13.68 17.08 -25.77
CA LEU A 220 14.44 15.99 -25.17
C LEU A 220 15.93 16.32 -24.99
N ARG A 221 16.41 17.43 -25.57
CA ARG A 221 17.81 17.86 -25.47
C ARG A 221 18.04 18.86 -24.33
N ASP A 222 17.00 19.32 -23.71
CA ASP A 222 17.07 20.16 -22.50
C ASP A 222 17.86 19.44 -21.39
N ASP A 223 18.72 20.15 -20.67
CA ASP A 223 19.65 19.52 -19.70
C ASP A 223 18.92 18.99 -18.47
N ASP A 224 17.85 19.65 -18.03
CA ASP A 224 17.00 19.12 -16.96
C ASP A 224 16.27 17.85 -17.41
N MET A 225 15.82 17.81 -18.69
CA MET A 225 15.18 16.62 -19.25
C MET A 225 16.17 15.46 -19.40
N LYS A 226 17.41 15.70 -19.84
CA LYS A 226 18.45 14.65 -19.86
C LYS A 226 18.73 14.11 -18.47
N THR A 227 18.82 15.00 -17.48
CA THR A 227 19.00 14.61 -16.09
C THR A 227 17.82 13.77 -15.61
N ALA A 228 16.59 14.19 -15.89
CA ALA A 228 15.37 13.45 -15.57
C ALA A 228 15.36 12.06 -16.22
N LEU A 229 15.64 11.94 -17.51
CA LEU A 229 15.69 10.67 -18.22
C LEU A 229 16.83 9.76 -17.73
N GLY A 230 17.99 10.33 -17.39
CA GLY A 230 19.09 9.58 -16.79
C GLY A 230 18.75 8.97 -15.42
N MET A 231 17.97 9.69 -14.60
CA MET A 231 17.47 9.19 -13.31
C MET A 231 16.33 8.16 -13.48
N MET A 232 15.58 8.22 -14.58
CA MET A 232 14.38 7.43 -14.80
C MET A 232 14.66 5.93 -14.88
N VAL A 233 15.68 5.51 -15.60
CA VAL A 233 16.00 4.10 -15.85
C VAL A 233 16.31 3.34 -14.54
N PRO A 234 17.21 3.81 -13.65
CA PRO A 234 17.47 3.11 -12.39
C PRO A 234 16.25 3.05 -11.47
N VAL A 235 15.44 4.12 -11.40
CA VAL A 235 14.25 4.17 -10.56
C VAL A 235 13.17 3.24 -11.10
N LEU A 236 12.95 3.20 -12.40
CA LEU A 236 12.04 2.26 -13.05
C LEU A 236 12.43 0.81 -12.80
N LEU A 237 13.70 0.47 -12.94
CA LEU A 237 14.19 -0.89 -12.67
C LEU A 237 13.92 -1.29 -11.22
N GLY A 238 14.15 -0.39 -10.25
CA GLY A 238 13.84 -0.64 -8.85
C GLY A 238 12.35 -0.85 -8.57
N ALA A 239 11.48 -0.07 -9.20
CA ALA A 239 10.03 -0.17 -9.02
C ALA A 239 9.39 -1.34 -9.79
N SER A 240 9.99 -1.76 -10.91
CA SER A 240 9.39 -2.74 -11.82
C SER A 240 9.24 -4.13 -11.21
N SER A 241 10.19 -4.56 -10.37
CA SER A 241 10.16 -5.88 -9.74
C SER A 241 8.86 -6.12 -8.94
N TYR A 242 8.44 -5.13 -8.17
CA TYR A 242 7.20 -5.19 -7.41
C TYR A 242 5.96 -5.20 -8.33
N GLN A 243 5.96 -4.35 -9.35
CA GLN A 243 4.81 -4.23 -10.27
C GLN A 243 4.64 -5.46 -11.15
N ILE A 244 5.74 -6.06 -11.63
CA ILE A 244 5.71 -7.33 -12.36
C ILE A 244 5.15 -8.44 -11.46
N ASN A 245 5.53 -8.46 -10.18
CA ASN A 245 5.00 -9.42 -9.22
C ASN A 245 3.48 -9.26 -9.03
N VAL A 246 2.98 -8.03 -8.86
CA VAL A 246 1.54 -7.75 -8.75
C VAL A 246 0.82 -8.18 -10.03
N PHE A 247 1.34 -7.82 -11.20
CA PHE A 247 0.75 -8.21 -12.48
C PHE A 247 0.68 -9.74 -12.64
N TYR A 248 1.78 -10.45 -12.35
CA TYR A 248 1.84 -11.90 -12.41
C TYR A 248 0.80 -12.55 -11.49
N ASN A 249 0.73 -12.13 -10.22
CA ASN A 249 -0.21 -12.70 -9.25
C ASN A 249 -1.67 -12.48 -9.68
N ASN A 250 -2.03 -11.28 -10.17
CA ASN A 250 -3.40 -11.00 -10.63
C ASN A 250 -3.73 -11.76 -11.92
N SER A 251 -2.77 -11.90 -12.85
CA SER A 251 -2.98 -12.70 -14.07
C SER A 251 -3.16 -14.18 -13.76
N MET A 252 -2.42 -14.72 -12.79
CA MET A 252 -2.61 -16.11 -12.35
C MET A 252 -3.92 -16.27 -11.57
N ALA A 253 -4.28 -15.31 -10.71
CA ALA A 253 -5.53 -15.33 -9.96
C ALA A 253 -6.76 -15.30 -10.86
N ALA A 254 -6.67 -14.67 -12.04
CA ALA A 254 -7.75 -14.62 -13.03
C ALA A 254 -8.15 -15.99 -13.61
N ASN A 255 -7.37 -17.03 -13.36
CA ASN A 255 -7.71 -18.41 -13.74
C ASN A 255 -8.51 -19.15 -12.65
N PHE A 256 -8.82 -18.51 -11.55
CA PHE A 256 -9.57 -19.08 -10.42
C PHE A 256 -10.76 -18.18 -10.08
N ASP A 257 -11.94 -18.79 -9.95
CA ASP A 257 -13.19 -18.05 -9.69
C ASP A 257 -13.11 -17.25 -8.39
N GLY A 258 -13.42 -15.96 -8.48
CA GLY A 258 -13.44 -15.04 -7.35
C GLY A 258 -12.08 -14.58 -6.83
N PHE A 259 -10.96 -15.23 -7.21
CA PHE A 259 -9.67 -14.96 -6.57
C PHE A 259 -9.09 -13.58 -6.84
N VAL A 260 -9.28 -12.99 -8.02
CA VAL A 260 -8.74 -11.63 -8.31
C VAL A 260 -9.34 -10.61 -7.35
N THR A 261 -10.65 -10.63 -7.20
CA THR A 261 -11.37 -9.70 -6.32
C THR A 261 -11.01 -9.93 -4.85
N VAL A 262 -11.06 -11.19 -4.40
CA VAL A 262 -10.74 -11.56 -3.03
C VAL A 262 -9.30 -11.19 -2.67
N MET A 263 -8.33 -11.55 -3.51
CA MET A 263 -6.91 -11.25 -3.26
C MET A 263 -6.65 -9.75 -3.22
N THR A 264 -7.18 -8.99 -4.19
CA THR A 264 -7.01 -7.53 -4.24
C THR A 264 -7.63 -6.87 -3.01
N TYR A 265 -8.83 -7.29 -2.64
CA TYR A 265 -9.54 -6.74 -1.49
C TYR A 265 -8.84 -7.05 -0.16
N VAL A 266 -8.48 -8.32 0.06
CA VAL A 266 -7.80 -8.75 1.28
C VAL A 266 -6.40 -8.14 1.39
N GLN A 267 -5.66 -8.02 0.28
CA GLN A 267 -4.35 -7.36 0.27
C GLN A 267 -4.46 -5.88 0.68
N ASN A 268 -5.53 -5.18 0.28
CA ASN A 268 -5.79 -3.81 0.71
C ASN A 268 -5.94 -3.70 2.24
N ILE A 269 -6.64 -4.64 2.86
CA ILE A 269 -6.83 -4.66 4.31
C ILE A 269 -5.54 -5.05 5.02
N VAL A 270 -4.94 -6.19 4.65
CA VAL A 270 -3.85 -6.81 5.42
C VAL A 270 -2.51 -6.13 5.17
N VAL A 271 -2.19 -5.79 3.92
CA VAL A 271 -0.86 -5.31 3.55
C VAL A 271 -0.81 -3.80 3.47
N TYR A 272 -1.68 -3.17 2.68
CA TYR A 272 -1.56 -1.73 2.42
C TYR A 272 -1.97 -0.86 3.60
N MET A 273 -2.93 -1.30 4.43
CA MET A 273 -3.30 -0.58 5.64
C MET A 273 -2.15 -0.58 6.66
N VAL A 274 -1.47 -1.73 6.81
CA VAL A 274 -0.30 -1.86 7.68
C VAL A 274 0.89 -1.06 7.14
N LEU A 275 1.14 -1.08 5.83
CA LEU A 275 2.20 -0.29 5.22
C LEU A 275 2.02 1.21 5.42
N ALA A 276 0.79 1.73 5.39
CA ALA A 276 0.51 3.14 5.67
C ALA A 276 0.99 3.55 7.07
N PHE A 277 0.82 2.66 8.06
CA PHE A 277 1.36 2.86 9.40
C PHE A 277 2.90 2.81 9.41
N VAL A 278 3.49 1.81 8.76
CA VAL A 278 4.96 1.65 8.71
C VAL A 278 5.62 2.85 8.03
N TYR A 279 5.03 3.41 6.98
CA TYR A 279 5.51 4.63 6.33
C TYR A 279 5.55 5.83 7.28
N SER A 280 4.59 5.94 8.19
CA SER A 280 4.60 6.99 9.22
C SER A 280 5.79 6.85 10.19
N VAL A 281 6.12 5.63 10.56
CA VAL A 281 7.29 5.32 11.41
C VAL A 281 8.60 5.59 10.67
N THR A 282 8.69 5.17 9.41
CA THR A 282 9.90 5.37 8.59
C THR A 282 10.18 6.83 8.30
N ALA A 283 9.15 7.68 8.16
CA ALA A 283 9.31 9.12 7.96
C ALA A 283 10.07 9.80 9.12
N VAL A 284 9.90 9.30 10.34
CA VAL A 284 10.61 9.81 11.53
C VAL A 284 11.99 9.18 11.68
N LEU A 285 12.12 7.90 11.32
CA LEU A 285 13.37 7.15 11.48
C LEU A 285 14.44 7.57 10.45
N TYR A 286 14.03 7.71 9.20
CA TYR A 286 14.96 7.89 8.07
C TYR A 286 15.94 9.07 8.26
N PRO A 287 15.50 10.27 8.71
CA PRO A 287 16.42 11.38 9.01
C PRO A 287 17.45 11.05 10.11
N LYS A 288 17.05 10.29 11.14
CA LYS A 288 17.97 9.89 12.23
C LYS A 288 19.06 8.95 11.73
N LEU A 289 18.66 7.93 10.93
CA LEU A 289 19.62 7.01 10.34
C LEU A 289 20.59 7.73 9.39
N THR A 290 20.06 8.63 8.56
CA THR A 290 20.89 9.42 7.61
C THR A 290 21.89 10.29 8.34
N LYS A 291 21.50 10.92 9.47
CA LYS A 291 22.38 11.74 10.28
C LYS A 291 23.50 10.89 10.93
N ALA A 292 23.15 9.77 11.57
CA ALA A 292 24.12 8.88 12.20
C ALA A 292 25.11 8.30 11.15
N ALA A 293 24.60 7.89 9.99
CA ALA A 293 25.44 7.41 8.89
C ALA A 293 26.39 8.50 8.34
N ALA A 294 25.91 9.76 8.23
CA ALA A 294 26.72 10.87 7.73
C ALA A 294 27.86 11.27 8.67
N VAL A 295 27.67 11.14 9.98
CA VAL A 295 28.69 11.42 11.01
C VAL A 295 29.63 10.21 11.23
N GLY A 296 29.27 9.01 10.70
CA GLY A 296 30.01 7.78 10.88
C GLY A 296 29.78 7.10 12.25
N ASP A 297 28.79 7.55 13.01
CA ASP A 297 28.41 6.94 14.30
C ASP A 297 27.58 5.67 14.06
N MET A 298 28.28 4.57 13.84
CA MET A 298 27.66 3.27 13.55
C MET A 298 27.00 2.64 14.79
N ASP A 299 27.36 3.04 15.99
CA ASP A 299 26.73 2.56 17.22
C ASP A 299 25.39 3.24 17.44
N GLU A 300 25.29 4.56 17.25
CA GLU A 300 24.01 5.28 17.22
C GLU A 300 23.12 4.75 16.10
N TYR A 301 23.67 4.50 14.91
CA TYR A 301 22.97 3.94 13.77
C TYR A 301 22.33 2.59 14.10
N LYS A 302 23.12 1.63 14.61
CA LYS A 302 22.65 0.27 15.00
C LYS A 302 21.60 0.32 16.10
N ASN A 303 21.80 1.17 17.09
CA ASN A 303 20.86 1.36 18.20
C ASN A 303 19.53 1.95 17.72
N ALA A 304 19.57 2.98 16.88
CA ALA A 304 18.37 3.59 16.29
C ALA A 304 17.60 2.58 15.44
N LEU A 305 18.29 1.85 14.55
CA LEU A 305 17.67 0.84 13.70
C LEU A 305 17.06 -0.30 14.51
N SER A 306 17.79 -0.85 15.48
CA SER A 306 17.33 -1.96 16.33
C SER A 306 16.14 -1.55 17.21
N SER A 307 16.14 -0.32 17.74
CA SER A 307 15.02 0.23 18.51
C SER A 307 13.76 0.31 17.64
N VAL A 308 13.87 0.82 16.41
CA VAL A 308 12.69 0.96 15.54
C VAL A 308 12.19 -0.39 15.04
N LEU A 309 13.07 -1.31 14.66
CA LEU A 309 12.68 -2.68 14.31
C LEU A 309 11.92 -3.34 15.47
N SER A 310 12.46 -3.22 16.70
CA SER A 310 11.79 -3.76 17.90
C SER A 310 10.41 -3.13 18.14
N ASN A 311 10.28 -1.81 17.96
CA ASN A 311 9.01 -1.10 18.10
C ASN A 311 8.00 -1.52 17.04
N VAL A 312 8.45 -1.71 15.80
CA VAL A 312 7.57 -2.15 14.71
C VAL A 312 7.15 -3.60 14.90
N TRP A 313 8.03 -4.50 15.33
CA TRP A 313 7.65 -5.88 15.66
C TRP A 313 6.66 -5.95 16.83
N MET A 314 6.84 -5.09 17.84
CA MET A 314 5.90 -4.98 18.95
C MET A 314 4.48 -4.62 18.49
N LEU A 315 4.34 -3.95 17.34
CA LEU A 315 3.03 -3.57 16.77
C LEU A 315 2.57 -4.54 15.69
N LEU A 316 3.44 -4.99 14.79
CA LEU A 316 3.04 -5.83 13.66
C LEU A 316 2.72 -7.27 14.08
N LEU A 317 3.40 -7.84 15.07
CA LEU A 317 3.15 -9.21 15.52
C LEU A 317 1.75 -9.40 16.10
N PRO A 318 1.25 -8.54 17.03
CA PRO A 318 -0.14 -8.66 17.49
C PRO A 318 -1.16 -8.34 16.40
N ILE A 319 -0.88 -7.42 15.46
CA ILE A 319 -1.73 -7.16 14.30
C ILE A 319 -1.85 -8.42 13.44
N THR A 320 -0.72 -9.10 13.16
CA THR A 320 -0.70 -10.37 12.42
C THR A 320 -1.52 -11.44 13.14
N ALA A 321 -1.27 -11.65 14.43
CA ALA A 321 -1.99 -12.61 15.24
C ALA A 321 -3.50 -12.27 15.34
N GLY A 322 -3.84 -10.99 15.42
CA GLY A 322 -5.20 -10.48 15.39
C GLY A 322 -5.89 -10.79 14.06
N PHE A 323 -5.28 -10.45 12.93
CA PHE A 323 -5.83 -10.79 11.62
C PHE A 323 -6.09 -12.29 11.46
N ILE A 324 -5.19 -13.14 11.96
CA ILE A 324 -5.36 -14.59 11.93
C ILE A 324 -6.53 -15.04 12.84
N ALA A 325 -6.64 -14.48 14.05
CA ALA A 325 -7.64 -14.87 15.05
C ALA A 325 -9.06 -14.46 14.65
N VAL A 326 -9.24 -13.21 14.22
CA VAL A 326 -10.57 -12.60 13.97
C VAL A 326 -10.84 -12.36 12.48
N ARG A 327 -10.21 -13.16 11.58
CA ARG A 327 -10.36 -13.01 10.13
C ARG A 327 -11.80 -13.13 9.63
N TYR A 328 -12.58 -14.04 10.24
CA TYR A 328 -13.98 -14.24 9.84
C TYR A 328 -14.83 -13.05 10.26
N GLU A 329 -14.67 -12.59 11.49
CA GLU A 329 -15.43 -11.46 12.04
C GLU A 329 -15.14 -10.16 11.27
N ILE A 330 -13.88 -9.92 10.91
CA ILE A 330 -13.52 -8.76 10.06
C ILE A 330 -14.21 -8.87 8.70
N LEU A 331 -14.08 -10.02 8.02
CA LEU A 331 -14.63 -10.17 6.68
C LEU A 331 -16.15 -10.21 6.68
N GLU A 332 -16.76 -10.84 7.67
CA GLU A 332 -18.21 -10.85 7.84
C GLU A 332 -18.78 -9.45 8.10
N LEU A 333 -18.06 -8.61 8.86
CA LEU A 333 -18.43 -7.21 9.06
C LEU A 333 -18.30 -6.38 7.78
N VAL A 334 -17.22 -6.60 7.02
CA VAL A 334 -16.84 -5.70 5.93
C VAL A 334 -17.45 -6.11 4.60
N ILE A 335 -17.56 -7.42 4.30
CA ILE A 335 -18.13 -7.96 3.05
C ILE A 335 -19.21 -9.02 3.26
N GLY A 336 -19.56 -9.37 4.49
CA GLY A 336 -20.57 -10.39 4.81
C GLY A 336 -22.02 -9.90 4.67
N TRP A 337 -22.24 -8.96 3.75
CA TRP A 337 -23.55 -8.44 3.37
C TRP A 337 -23.68 -8.40 1.84
N GLY A 338 -24.88 -8.21 1.35
CA GLY A 338 -25.14 -8.23 -0.10
C GLY A 338 -25.15 -9.63 -0.66
N LYS A 339 -24.39 -9.87 -1.73
CA LYS A 339 -24.39 -11.15 -2.47
C LYS A 339 -23.31 -12.15 -2.04
N ASN A 340 -22.48 -11.82 -1.06
CA ASN A 340 -21.47 -12.74 -0.56
C ASN A 340 -22.12 -13.77 0.40
N ASP A 341 -21.92 -15.02 0.11
CA ASP A 341 -22.34 -16.14 0.94
C ASP A 341 -21.24 -16.59 1.91
N ALA A 342 -21.54 -17.59 2.73
CA ALA A 342 -20.59 -18.16 3.69
C ALA A 342 -19.33 -18.72 3.01
N GLN A 343 -19.47 -19.30 1.80
CA GLN A 343 -18.36 -19.86 1.06
C GLN A 343 -17.41 -18.77 0.55
N SER A 344 -17.96 -17.65 0.08
CA SER A 344 -17.17 -16.47 -0.34
C SER A 344 -16.38 -15.88 0.83
N ILE A 345 -17.01 -15.82 2.04
CA ILE A 345 -16.34 -15.34 3.25
C ILE A 345 -15.24 -16.30 3.69
N GLU A 346 -15.49 -17.62 3.63
CA GLU A 346 -14.48 -18.64 3.96
C GLU A 346 -13.27 -18.54 3.02
N LYS A 347 -13.51 -18.42 1.72
CA LYS A 347 -12.45 -18.21 0.72
C LYS A 347 -11.61 -16.97 1.08
N ALA A 348 -12.26 -15.85 1.34
CA ALA A 348 -11.58 -14.62 1.73
C ALA A 348 -10.82 -14.76 3.06
N ALA A 349 -11.37 -15.50 4.03
CA ALA A 349 -10.73 -15.74 5.33
C ALA A 349 -9.45 -16.60 5.20
N ILE A 350 -9.44 -17.59 4.32
CA ILE A 350 -8.23 -18.37 4.02
C ILE A 350 -7.18 -17.47 3.32
N VAL A 351 -7.58 -16.68 2.35
CA VAL A 351 -6.68 -15.72 1.68
C VAL A 351 -6.12 -14.71 2.69
N MET A 352 -6.94 -14.22 3.63
CA MET A 352 -6.52 -13.31 4.69
C MET A 352 -5.51 -13.96 5.65
N LEU A 353 -5.74 -15.20 6.05
CA LEU A 353 -4.79 -16.00 6.83
C LEU A 353 -3.42 -16.06 6.13
N LEU A 354 -3.42 -16.42 4.85
CA LEU A 354 -2.19 -16.61 4.08
C LEU A 354 -1.43 -15.30 3.87
N TYR A 355 -2.11 -14.19 3.57
CA TYR A 355 -1.47 -12.87 3.49
C TYR A 355 -0.98 -12.34 4.84
N SER A 356 -1.63 -12.71 5.96
CA SER A 356 -1.24 -12.24 7.29
C SER A 356 0.20 -12.62 7.65
N PHE A 357 0.72 -13.74 7.15
CA PHE A 357 2.12 -14.13 7.36
C PHE A 357 3.13 -13.16 6.70
N SER A 358 2.71 -12.36 5.71
CA SER A 358 3.58 -11.37 5.07
C SER A 358 3.70 -10.06 5.85
N VAL A 359 2.77 -9.75 6.76
CA VAL A 359 2.66 -8.44 7.41
C VAL A 359 3.96 -8.00 8.10
N VAL A 360 4.54 -8.89 8.91
CA VAL A 360 5.80 -8.60 9.62
C VAL A 360 6.96 -8.45 8.64
N SER A 361 7.04 -9.31 7.63
CA SER A 361 8.15 -9.28 6.66
C SER A 361 8.09 -8.05 5.76
N VAL A 362 6.91 -7.70 5.25
CA VAL A 362 6.73 -6.52 4.38
C VAL A 362 6.98 -5.22 5.16
N GLY A 363 6.45 -5.11 6.38
CA GLY A 363 6.69 -3.94 7.22
C GLY A 363 8.14 -3.79 7.68
N SER A 364 8.80 -4.89 8.05
CA SER A 364 10.22 -4.87 8.43
C SER A 364 11.13 -4.54 7.24
N LYS A 365 10.80 -5.08 6.05
CA LYS A 365 11.52 -4.81 4.81
C LYS A 365 11.56 -3.30 4.50
N GLU A 366 10.45 -2.60 4.64
CA GLU A 366 10.38 -1.15 4.38
C GLU A 366 11.37 -0.36 5.27
N ILE A 367 11.54 -0.78 6.53
CA ILE A 367 12.51 -0.16 7.44
C ILE A 367 13.94 -0.47 7.02
N VAL A 368 14.20 -1.73 6.66
CA VAL A 368 15.54 -2.18 6.24
C VAL A 368 15.95 -1.54 4.91
N ASP A 369 15.01 -1.35 3.98
CA ASP A 369 15.25 -0.60 2.75
C ASP A 369 15.70 0.84 3.05
N ARG A 370 15.02 1.53 3.99
CA ARG A 370 15.44 2.88 4.43
C ARG A 370 16.81 2.87 5.11
N ALA A 371 17.14 1.81 5.83
CA ALA A 371 18.48 1.66 6.39
C ALA A 371 19.54 1.59 5.29
N PHE A 372 19.34 0.80 4.24
CA PHE A 372 20.24 0.77 3.08
C PHE A 372 20.33 2.12 2.37
N TYR A 373 19.20 2.80 2.16
CA TYR A 373 19.18 4.12 1.51
C TYR A 373 19.95 5.18 2.31
N SER A 374 19.89 5.13 3.65
CA SER A 374 20.65 6.03 4.52
C SER A 374 22.17 5.80 4.41
N LEU A 375 22.59 4.58 4.04
CA LEU A 375 23.97 4.23 3.73
C LEU A 375 24.35 4.47 2.25
N LYS A 376 23.49 5.17 1.49
CA LYS A 376 23.64 5.46 0.06
C LYS A 376 23.72 4.19 -0.82
N ASP A 377 23.14 3.10 -0.36
CA ASP A 377 23.07 1.83 -1.09
C ASP A 377 21.64 1.55 -1.53
N THR A 378 21.36 1.83 -2.79
CA THR A 378 20.06 1.54 -3.41
C THR A 378 20.09 0.23 -4.20
N LYS A 379 21.29 -0.33 -4.44
CA LYS A 379 21.46 -1.52 -5.28
C LYS A 379 20.97 -2.79 -4.59
N LEU A 380 21.36 -2.99 -3.33
CA LEU A 380 20.99 -4.19 -2.59
C LEU A 380 19.47 -4.32 -2.38
N PRO A 381 18.71 -3.28 -1.98
CA PRO A 381 17.24 -3.33 -1.97
C PRO A 381 16.62 -3.63 -3.33
N ALA A 382 17.15 -3.06 -4.42
CA ALA A 382 16.64 -3.32 -5.76
C ALA A 382 16.86 -4.79 -6.17
N ILE A 383 18.06 -5.33 -5.99
CA ILE A 383 18.38 -6.75 -6.24
C ILE A 383 17.44 -7.66 -5.42
N ASN A 384 17.25 -7.33 -4.13
CA ASN A 384 16.32 -8.09 -3.29
C ASN A 384 14.87 -8.04 -3.80
N GLY A 385 14.43 -6.94 -4.40
CA GLY A 385 13.13 -6.86 -5.06
C GLY A 385 12.99 -7.90 -6.18
N PHE A 386 14.03 -8.07 -7.00
CA PHE A 386 14.05 -9.12 -8.04
C PHE A 386 14.12 -10.53 -7.44
N ILE A 387 14.83 -10.73 -6.33
CA ILE A 387 14.87 -12.04 -5.62
C ILE A 387 13.46 -12.38 -5.11
N ILE A 388 12.75 -11.44 -4.48
CA ILE A 388 11.38 -11.64 -4.02
C ILE A 388 10.45 -11.99 -5.19
N MET A 389 10.55 -11.27 -6.30
CA MET A 389 9.74 -11.51 -7.50
C MET A 389 10.00 -12.92 -8.06
N ALA A 390 11.26 -13.29 -8.24
CA ALA A 390 11.63 -14.61 -8.75
C ALA A 390 11.18 -15.72 -7.81
N ALA A 391 11.38 -15.56 -6.49
CA ALA A 391 10.93 -16.50 -5.48
C ALA A 391 9.39 -16.63 -5.48
N ASN A 392 8.66 -15.51 -5.58
CA ASN A 392 7.19 -15.54 -5.65
C ASN A 392 6.71 -16.31 -6.88
N ILE A 393 7.25 -16.03 -8.06
CA ILE A 393 6.88 -16.75 -9.31
C ILE A 393 7.19 -18.24 -9.19
N ALA A 394 8.36 -18.60 -8.68
CA ALA A 394 8.74 -20.01 -8.51
C ALA A 394 7.84 -20.72 -7.50
N LEU A 395 7.60 -20.12 -6.33
CA LEU A 395 6.74 -20.69 -5.29
C LEU A 395 5.28 -20.77 -5.73
N SER A 396 4.78 -19.79 -6.48
CA SER A 396 3.43 -19.86 -7.06
C SER A 396 3.29 -21.07 -7.98
N ARG A 397 4.28 -21.35 -8.83
CA ARG A 397 4.30 -22.53 -9.69
C ARG A 397 4.31 -23.84 -8.90
N VAL A 398 4.92 -23.85 -7.72
CA VAL A 398 4.94 -25.03 -6.84
C VAL A 398 3.61 -25.17 -6.09
N PHE A 399 3.03 -24.09 -5.55
CA PHE A 399 1.87 -24.17 -4.67
C PHE A 399 0.53 -24.27 -5.42
N ILE A 400 0.41 -23.64 -6.60
CA ILE A 400 -0.83 -23.67 -7.38
C ILE A 400 -1.34 -25.10 -7.66
N PRO A 401 -0.50 -26.08 -8.08
CA PRO A 401 -0.97 -27.44 -8.33
C PRO A 401 -1.58 -28.15 -7.11
N PHE A 402 -1.16 -27.76 -5.88
CA PHE A 402 -1.64 -28.40 -4.64
C PHE A 402 -2.77 -27.63 -3.97
N MET A 403 -2.82 -26.31 -4.13
CA MET A 403 -3.72 -25.44 -3.37
C MET A 403 -4.60 -24.54 -4.25
N GLY A 404 -4.50 -24.69 -5.58
CA GLY A 404 -5.22 -23.80 -6.50
C GLY A 404 -4.86 -22.34 -6.29
N GLY A 405 -5.84 -21.44 -6.34
CA GLY A 405 -5.65 -20.00 -6.16
C GLY A 405 -5.06 -19.59 -4.81
N TYR A 406 -5.23 -20.41 -3.76
CA TYR A 406 -4.63 -20.16 -2.44
C TYR A 406 -3.10 -20.22 -2.44
N GLY A 407 -2.50 -20.89 -3.42
CA GLY A 407 -1.05 -20.92 -3.60
C GLY A 407 -0.44 -19.54 -3.84
N LEU A 408 -1.19 -18.60 -4.42
CA LEU A 408 -0.71 -17.25 -4.73
C LEU A 408 -0.44 -16.39 -3.47
N PRO A 409 -1.38 -16.21 -2.53
CA PRO A 409 -1.12 -15.45 -1.31
C PRO A 409 -0.10 -16.14 -0.39
N LEU A 410 -0.02 -17.48 -0.41
CA LEU A 410 1.02 -18.20 0.32
C LEU A 410 2.40 -17.93 -0.29
N ALA A 411 2.56 -18.02 -1.61
CA ALA A 411 3.80 -17.71 -2.31
C ALA A 411 4.27 -16.27 -2.04
N TYR A 412 3.33 -15.31 -2.04
CA TYR A 412 3.61 -13.91 -1.69
C TYR A 412 4.18 -13.78 -0.27
N SER A 413 3.59 -14.46 0.69
CA SER A 413 4.03 -14.40 2.10
C SER A 413 5.41 -15.05 2.28
N VAL A 414 5.61 -16.25 1.73
CA VAL A 414 6.89 -16.97 1.84
C VAL A 414 8.01 -16.19 1.14
N SER A 415 7.76 -15.68 -0.08
CA SER A 415 8.76 -14.89 -0.81
C SER A 415 9.11 -13.58 -0.08
N SER A 416 8.14 -12.93 0.56
CA SER A 416 8.38 -11.74 1.39
C SER A 416 9.24 -12.04 2.61
N ILE A 417 9.04 -13.19 3.25
CA ILE A 417 9.87 -13.66 4.37
C ILE A 417 11.30 -13.95 3.89
N ILE A 418 11.46 -14.67 2.77
CA ILE A 418 12.76 -14.92 2.16
C ILE A 418 13.49 -13.60 1.87
N GLY A 419 12.80 -12.65 1.25
CA GLY A 419 13.37 -11.33 0.94
C GLY A 419 13.81 -10.57 2.18
N LEU A 420 13.02 -10.58 3.26
CA LEU A 420 13.43 -9.98 4.52
C LEU A 420 14.67 -10.66 5.10
N CYS A 421 14.71 -11.99 5.12
CA CYS A 421 15.87 -12.75 5.61
C CYS A 421 17.14 -12.39 4.81
N VAL A 422 17.06 -12.35 3.49
CA VAL A 422 18.17 -11.94 2.61
C VAL A 422 18.65 -10.53 2.96
N LEU A 423 17.72 -9.56 3.06
CA LEU A 423 18.09 -8.18 3.41
C LEU A 423 18.71 -8.05 4.80
N LEU A 424 18.21 -8.76 5.80
CA LEU A 424 18.77 -8.74 7.14
C LEU A 424 20.20 -9.33 7.17
N VAL A 425 20.44 -10.41 6.41
CA VAL A 425 21.79 -11.00 6.26
C VAL A 425 22.72 -10.00 5.56
N LEU A 426 22.31 -9.41 4.44
CA LEU A 426 23.10 -8.41 3.71
C LEU A 426 23.40 -7.18 4.58
N LEU A 427 22.40 -6.72 5.35
CA LEU A 427 22.60 -5.59 6.25
C LEU A 427 23.59 -5.94 7.37
N ARG A 428 23.49 -7.16 7.95
CA ARG A 428 24.44 -7.64 8.97
C ARG A 428 25.87 -7.75 8.43
N ILE A 429 26.05 -8.17 7.19
CA ILE A 429 27.37 -8.19 6.54
C ILE A 429 27.91 -6.75 6.42
N LYS A 430 27.06 -5.78 6.10
CA LYS A 430 27.47 -4.39 5.84
C LYS A 430 27.77 -3.59 7.10
N ILE A 431 26.92 -3.72 8.15
CA ILE A 431 27.04 -2.92 9.38
C ILE A 431 27.58 -3.71 10.59
N GLY A 432 27.75 -5.03 10.44
CA GLY A 432 28.07 -5.94 11.56
C GLY A 432 26.83 -6.34 12.35
N SER A 433 27.02 -6.71 13.61
CA SER A 433 25.93 -7.17 14.48
C SER A 433 24.93 -6.05 14.78
N PHE A 434 23.64 -6.40 14.83
CA PHE A 434 22.61 -5.51 15.38
C PHE A 434 22.85 -5.26 16.88
N ALA A 435 22.21 -4.21 17.42
CA ALA A 435 22.29 -3.93 18.85
C ALA A 435 21.80 -5.12 19.68
N LYS A 436 22.44 -5.32 20.83
CA LYS A 436 22.11 -6.42 21.75
C LYS A 436 20.63 -6.35 22.15
N GLY A 437 19.96 -7.50 22.17
CA GLY A 437 18.55 -7.60 22.58
C GLY A 437 17.52 -7.49 21.45
N CYS A 438 17.89 -7.07 20.23
CA CYS A 438 16.96 -6.93 19.10
C CYS A 438 16.26 -8.27 18.78
N ALA A 439 17.00 -9.36 18.63
CA ALA A 439 16.45 -10.70 18.40
C ALA A 439 15.62 -11.21 19.59
N GLY A 440 16.08 -10.93 20.82
CA GLY A 440 15.34 -11.28 22.04
C GLY A 440 13.98 -10.58 22.13
N ASN A 441 13.90 -9.30 21.73
CA ASN A 441 12.64 -8.58 21.63
C ASN A 441 11.69 -9.19 20.61
N PHE A 442 12.20 -9.59 19.44
CA PHE A 442 11.40 -10.28 18.43
C PHE A 442 10.76 -11.57 19.00
N ILE A 443 11.55 -12.42 19.64
CA ILE A 443 11.06 -13.68 20.25
C ILE A 443 10.02 -13.39 21.33
N LYS A 444 10.28 -12.45 22.23
CA LYS A 444 9.30 -12.07 23.28
C LYS A 444 8.00 -11.55 22.71
N CYS A 445 8.05 -10.70 21.69
CA CYS A 445 6.86 -10.20 21.01
C CYS A 445 6.10 -11.33 20.29
N THR A 446 6.81 -12.27 19.67
CA THR A 446 6.20 -13.43 19.00
C THR A 446 5.49 -14.33 20.00
N VAL A 447 6.12 -14.64 21.13
CA VAL A 447 5.49 -15.43 22.22
C VAL A 447 4.26 -14.71 22.78
N SER A 448 4.36 -13.39 22.99
CA SER A 448 3.21 -12.59 23.46
C SER A 448 2.06 -12.59 22.46
N ALA A 449 2.35 -12.49 21.15
CA ALA A 449 1.35 -12.53 20.10
C ALA A 449 0.71 -13.92 19.95
N ALA A 450 1.50 -14.99 20.07
CA ALA A 450 1.00 -16.37 20.07
C ALA A 450 0.07 -16.65 21.28
N PHE A 451 0.43 -16.16 22.46
CA PHE A 451 -0.42 -16.25 23.63
C PHE A 451 -1.72 -15.46 23.46
N MET A 452 -1.63 -14.22 22.96
CA MET A 452 -2.79 -13.40 22.60
C MET A 452 -3.72 -14.14 21.61
N TYR A 453 -3.17 -14.74 20.55
CA TYR A 453 -3.91 -15.53 19.58
C TYR A 453 -4.71 -16.66 20.26
N GLY A 454 -4.06 -17.42 21.15
CA GLY A 454 -4.70 -18.50 21.89
C GLY A 454 -5.87 -18.01 22.76
N VAL A 455 -5.67 -16.92 23.52
CA VAL A 455 -6.72 -16.35 24.38
C VAL A 455 -7.87 -15.78 23.54
N VAL A 456 -7.58 -15.01 22.49
CA VAL A 456 -8.62 -14.46 21.61
C VAL A 456 -9.43 -15.57 20.95
N THR A 457 -8.79 -16.66 20.51
CA THR A 457 -9.48 -17.81 19.91
C THR A 457 -10.37 -18.52 20.95
N LEU A 458 -9.92 -18.68 22.20
CA LEU A 458 -10.73 -19.23 23.27
C LEU A 458 -11.96 -18.37 23.57
N VAL A 459 -11.77 -17.06 23.72
CA VAL A 459 -12.88 -16.11 23.94
C VAL A 459 -13.85 -16.13 22.77
N ARG A 460 -13.34 -16.17 21.52
CA ARG A 460 -14.14 -16.30 20.33
C ARG A 460 -15.06 -17.53 20.35
N ASN A 461 -14.58 -18.68 20.82
CA ASN A 461 -15.37 -19.91 20.87
C ASN A 461 -16.48 -19.87 21.93
N VAL A 462 -16.36 -18.99 22.95
CA VAL A 462 -17.37 -18.81 24.00
C VAL A 462 -18.39 -17.72 23.65
N LEU A 463 -18.02 -16.72 22.88
CA LEU A 463 -18.85 -15.58 22.53
C LEU A 463 -20.12 -15.89 21.69
N PRO A 464 -20.16 -16.89 20.78
CA PRO A 464 -21.35 -17.17 19.97
C PRO A 464 -22.60 -17.50 20.76
N ASP A 465 -22.45 -18.06 21.97
CA ASP A 465 -23.57 -18.41 22.85
C ASP A 465 -24.23 -17.18 23.50
N VAL A 466 -23.57 -16.03 23.44
CA VAL A 466 -24.02 -14.78 24.09
C VAL A 466 -24.74 -13.85 23.12
N PHE A 467 -24.37 -13.90 21.80
CA PHE A 467 -24.90 -13.00 20.76
C PHE A 467 -25.58 -13.81 19.66
N THR A 468 -26.87 -14.08 19.83
CA THR A 468 -27.70 -14.85 18.88
C THR A 468 -28.42 -13.98 17.84
N ALA A 469 -28.27 -12.66 17.90
CA ALA A 469 -28.95 -11.73 17.01
C ALA A 469 -28.13 -11.40 15.75
N ASN A 470 -28.77 -11.46 14.58
CA ASN A 470 -28.20 -11.12 13.26
C ASN A 470 -27.99 -9.61 13.03
N ALA A 471 -27.97 -8.79 14.06
CA ALA A 471 -27.82 -7.35 13.93
C ALA A 471 -26.36 -6.99 13.65
N ALA A 472 -26.11 -6.05 12.74
CA ALA A 472 -24.78 -5.52 12.43
C ALA A 472 -24.08 -4.96 13.68
N PHE A 473 -24.85 -4.49 14.65
CA PHE A 473 -24.36 -4.00 15.95
C PHE A 473 -23.67 -5.11 16.75
N ASP A 474 -24.23 -6.33 16.79
CA ASP A 474 -23.67 -7.46 17.56
C ASP A 474 -22.34 -7.92 16.94
N LYS A 475 -22.21 -7.90 15.61
CA LYS A 475 -20.96 -8.20 14.90
C LYS A 475 -19.86 -7.17 15.23
N VAL A 476 -20.20 -5.88 15.24
CA VAL A 476 -19.28 -4.80 15.62
C VAL A 476 -18.86 -4.97 17.10
N LEU A 477 -19.82 -5.25 17.97
CA LEU A 477 -19.57 -5.41 19.41
C LEU A 477 -18.68 -6.63 19.67
N SER A 478 -18.96 -7.77 19.05
CA SER A 478 -18.13 -8.97 19.15
C SER A 478 -16.70 -8.70 18.70
N LEU A 479 -16.51 -8.07 17.53
CA LEU A 479 -15.18 -7.71 17.04
C LEU A 479 -14.48 -6.73 18.00
N ALA A 480 -15.19 -5.74 18.53
CA ALA A 480 -14.64 -4.78 19.50
C ALA A 480 -14.20 -5.47 20.80
N ILE A 481 -14.98 -6.42 21.30
CA ILE A 481 -14.62 -7.22 22.48
C ILE A 481 -13.36 -8.05 22.20
N LEU A 482 -13.30 -8.79 21.08
CA LEU A 482 -12.15 -9.61 20.72
C LEU A 482 -10.88 -8.76 20.53
N CYS A 483 -11.00 -7.61 19.88
CA CYS A 483 -9.89 -6.66 19.74
C CYS A 483 -9.43 -6.11 21.08
N THR A 484 -10.36 -5.75 21.98
CA THR A 484 -10.03 -5.24 23.31
C THR A 484 -9.32 -6.30 24.16
N VAL A 485 -9.84 -7.52 24.18
CA VAL A 485 -9.20 -8.67 24.84
C VAL A 485 -7.79 -8.89 24.28
N GLY A 486 -7.65 -8.88 22.95
CA GLY A 486 -6.35 -9.01 22.31
C GLY A 486 -5.35 -7.95 22.76
N VAL A 487 -5.73 -6.67 22.72
CA VAL A 487 -4.87 -5.55 23.13
C VAL A 487 -4.48 -5.67 24.62
N VAL A 488 -5.43 -5.99 25.49
CA VAL A 488 -5.17 -6.14 26.94
C VAL A 488 -4.23 -7.32 27.20
N VAL A 489 -4.52 -8.50 26.64
CA VAL A 489 -3.69 -9.70 26.84
C VAL A 489 -2.28 -9.49 26.30
N TYR A 490 -2.14 -8.95 25.10
CA TYR A 490 -0.84 -8.64 24.52
C TYR A 490 -0.08 -7.61 25.35
N GLY A 491 -0.77 -6.53 25.76
CA GLY A 491 -0.20 -5.49 26.62
C GLY A 491 0.34 -6.04 27.94
N VAL A 492 -0.40 -6.92 28.61
CA VAL A 492 0.06 -7.60 29.83
C VAL A 492 1.29 -8.48 29.54
N MET A 493 1.26 -9.28 28.46
CA MET A 493 2.33 -10.20 28.13
C MET A 493 3.67 -9.49 27.79
N ILE A 494 3.64 -8.37 27.05
CA ILE A 494 4.87 -7.62 26.74
C ILE A 494 5.49 -6.98 27.99
N VAL A 495 4.66 -6.63 28.98
CA VAL A 495 5.13 -6.12 30.29
C VAL A 495 5.72 -7.26 31.12
N VAL A 496 5.05 -8.40 31.20
CA VAL A 496 5.51 -9.59 31.94
C VAL A 496 6.84 -10.10 31.38
N LEU A 497 6.96 -10.19 30.06
CA LEU A 497 8.20 -10.63 29.39
C LEU A 497 9.28 -9.53 29.32
N ARG A 498 9.00 -8.35 29.86
CA ARG A 498 9.94 -7.21 29.90
C ARG A 498 10.52 -6.92 28.50
N VAL A 499 9.65 -6.67 27.55
CA VAL A 499 10.08 -6.20 26.23
C VAL A 499 10.64 -4.79 26.38
N SER A 500 11.87 -4.54 25.93
CA SER A 500 12.59 -3.28 26.18
C SER A 500 11.83 -2.05 25.66
N SER A 501 11.20 -2.17 24.48
CA SER A 501 10.38 -1.10 23.91
C SER A 501 9.15 -0.77 24.78
N ALA A 502 8.52 -1.76 25.40
CA ALA A 502 7.39 -1.55 26.30
C ALA A 502 7.81 -0.89 27.61
N THR A 503 8.95 -1.32 28.18
CA THR A 503 9.49 -0.73 29.41
C THR A 503 9.87 0.74 29.22
N GLU A 504 10.47 1.11 28.09
CA GLU A 504 10.77 2.51 27.76
C GLU A 504 9.51 3.40 27.65
N VAL A 505 8.43 2.87 27.07
CA VAL A 505 7.15 3.60 26.96
C VAL A 505 6.53 3.80 28.35
N ILE A 506 6.52 2.76 29.17
CA ILE A 506 5.99 2.81 30.54
C ILE A 506 6.79 3.81 31.38
N ASP A 507 8.12 3.79 31.31
CA ASP A 507 8.97 4.71 32.04
C ASP A 507 8.76 6.18 31.60
N LYS A 508 8.56 6.43 30.28
CA LYS A 508 8.21 7.76 29.79
C LYS A 508 6.85 8.23 30.30
N ILE A 509 5.86 7.35 30.36
CA ILE A 509 4.53 7.63 30.90
C ILE A 509 4.64 7.94 32.39
N LYS A 510 5.31 7.08 33.17
CA LYS A 510 5.53 7.30 34.61
C LYS A 510 6.22 8.63 34.90
N ARG A 511 7.27 8.98 34.13
CA ARG A 511 7.97 10.27 34.28
C ARG A 511 7.10 11.47 33.91
N LYS A 512 6.19 11.32 32.96
CA LYS A 512 5.25 12.40 32.59
C LYS A 512 4.21 12.65 33.66
N PHE A 513 3.66 11.57 34.26
CA PHE A 513 2.73 11.67 35.40
C PHE A 513 3.44 12.17 36.68
N ALA A 514 4.68 11.76 36.93
CA ALA A 514 5.46 12.27 38.06
C ALA A 514 5.85 13.74 37.93
N LYS A 515 5.95 14.28 36.69
CA LYS A 515 6.23 15.70 36.43
C LYS A 515 4.98 16.57 36.31
N GLY A 516 3.80 16.00 36.13
CA GLY A 516 2.50 16.71 36.03
C GLY A 516 1.73 16.77 37.35
N GLY A 517 2.30 16.35 38.44
CA GLY A 517 1.73 16.34 39.80
C GLY A 517 2.37 17.39 40.71
N ILE A 518 2.61 18.63 40.21
CA ILE A 518 2.87 19.83 41.03
C ILE A 518 2.03 20.95 40.43
#